data_055cfe308317d007118be6a7242955af
#
_entry.id   055cfe308317d007118be6a7242955af
#
_cell.length_a   1.000
_cell.length_b   1.000
_cell.length_c   1.000
_cell.angle_alpha   90.00
_cell.angle_beta   90.00
_cell.angle_gamma   90.00
#
_symmetry.space_group_name_H-M   'P 1'
#
loop_
_entity.id
_entity.type
_entity.pdbx_description
1 polymer ?
#
loop_
_entity_poly.entity_id
_entity_poly.type
_entity_poly.pdbx_seq_one_letter_code
_entity_poly.pdbx_strand_id
1 'polypeptide(L)'
;MSPTSEHTVVEASGVRFVYTPLEDLYVLLITNTQSNILLDLSTLSLITRIATELGSGGRGGAIGELDVMRVNFEILSAWDEVISLGWRENVNLQQVRCILEMESHEEKIQEIIARVRPLSLSSRLCCLLLCRPPC
;
A
#
# COMPACT_ATOMS: atom_id res chain seq x y z
N MET A 1 -12.67 21.23 -13.50
CA MET A 1 -13.87 20.74 -12.79
C MET A 1 -13.56 19.33 -12.38
N SER A 2 -13.37 19.10 -11.08
CA SER A 2 -13.10 17.75 -10.53
C SER A 2 -14.37 16.91 -10.72
N PRO A 3 -14.29 15.68 -11.24
CA PRO A 3 -15.44 14.78 -11.24
C PRO A 3 -15.80 14.54 -9.78
N THR A 4 -16.97 15.00 -9.37
CA THR A 4 -17.59 14.60 -8.11
C THR A 4 -17.74 13.08 -8.19
N SER A 5 -16.99 12.36 -7.37
CA SER A 5 -17.16 10.92 -7.18
C SER A 5 -18.57 10.71 -6.62
N GLU A 6 -19.52 10.43 -7.50
CA GLU A 6 -20.88 10.12 -7.10
C GLU A 6 -20.87 8.73 -6.46
N HIS A 7 -20.86 8.72 -5.14
CA HIS A 7 -21.08 7.48 -4.40
C HIS A 7 -22.55 7.13 -4.46
N THR A 8 -22.86 5.96 -4.97
CA THR A 8 -24.23 5.45 -5.02
C THR A 8 -24.43 4.40 -3.94
N VAL A 9 -25.51 4.53 -3.20
CA VAL A 9 -25.90 3.61 -2.11
C VAL A 9 -27.22 2.95 -2.49
N VAL A 10 -27.23 1.61 -2.46
CA VAL A 10 -28.42 0.80 -2.71
C VAL A 10 -28.59 -0.17 -1.55
N GLU A 11 -29.79 -0.27 -1.01
CA GLU A 11 -30.15 -1.24 0.01
C GLU A 11 -31.09 -2.29 -0.57
N ALA A 12 -30.74 -3.56 -0.39
CA ALA A 12 -31.56 -4.69 -0.82
C ALA A 12 -31.35 -5.88 0.12
N SER A 13 -32.47 -6.53 0.48
CA SER A 13 -32.45 -7.79 1.26
C SER A 13 -31.68 -7.71 2.59
N GLY A 14 -31.68 -6.55 3.27
CA GLY A 14 -30.98 -6.36 4.54
C GLY A 14 -29.47 -6.13 4.41
N VAL A 15 -29.00 -5.92 3.19
CA VAL A 15 -27.60 -5.61 2.87
C VAL A 15 -27.53 -4.25 2.17
N ARG A 16 -26.48 -3.49 2.46
CA ARG A 16 -26.19 -2.22 1.81
C ARG A 16 -25.03 -2.38 0.85
N PHE A 17 -25.24 -1.92 -0.37
CA PHE A 17 -24.26 -1.87 -1.44
C PHE A 17 -23.83 -0.42 -1.63
N VAL A 18 -22.56 -0.13 -1.42
CA VAL A 18 -21.98 1.20 -1.63
C VAL A 18 -20.94 1.08 -2.74
N TYR A 19 -21.09 1.83 -3.81
CA TYR A 19 -20.19 1.72 -4.94
C TYR A 19 -19.75 3.08 -5.49
N THR A 20 -18.58 3.09 -6.10
CA THR A 20 -18.04 4.25 -6.81
C THR A 20 -17.45 3.80 -8.14
N PRO A 21 -17.65 4.58 -9.21
CA PRO A 21 -17.02 4.29 -10.49
C PRO A 21 -15.50 4.57 -10.40
N LEU A 22 -14.74 3.72 -11.05
CA LEU A 22 -13.28 3.85 -11.22
C LEU A 22 -12.98 3.61 -12.70
N GLU A 23 -13.06 4.67 -13.50
CA GLU A 23 -12.96 4.61 -14.96
C GLU A 23 -13.97 3.61 -15.56
N ASP A 24 -13.48 2.53 -16.17
CA ASP A 24 -14.32 1.45 -16.73
C ASP A 24 -14.76 0.40 -15.72
N LEU A 25 -14.33 0.53 -14.45
CA LEU A 25 -14.58 -0.42 -13.38
C LEU A 25 -15.47 0.20 -12.28
N TYR A 26 -15.97 -0.65 -11.40
CA TYR A 26 -16.68 -0.23 -10.20
C TYR A 26 -16.03 -0.87 -8.96
N VAL A 27 -15.78 -0.05 -7.95
CA VAL A 27 -15.41 -0.56 -6.63
C VAL A 27 -16.69 -0.63 -5.80
N LEU A 28 -17.01 -1.82 -5.33
CA LEU A 28 -18.22 -2.13 -4.57
C LEU A 28 -17.85 -2.58 -3.14
N LEU A 29 -18.47 -1.93 -2.17
CA LEU A 29 -18.40 -2.31 -0.76
C LEU A 29 -19.76 -2.84 -0.33
N ILE A 30 -19.79 -4.04 0.26
CA ILE A 30 -21.00 -4.68 0.78
C ILE A 30 -20.97 -4.58 2.30
N THR A 31 -21.97 -3.94 2.88
CA THR A 31 -22.04 -3.72 4.33
C THR A 31 -23.42 -4.08 4.89
N ASN A 32 -23.49 -4.19 6.20
CA ASN A 32 -24.76 -4.37 6.90
C ASN A 32 -25.54 -3.04 6.91
N THR A 33 -26.86 -3.10 6.82
CA THR A 33 -27.76 -1.93 6.90
C THR A 33 -27.64 -1.15 8.21
N GLN A 34 -27.15 -1.78 9.28
CA GLN A 34 -26.90 -1.13 10.58
C GLN A 34 -25.53 -0.44 10.67
N SER A 35 -24.69 -0.59 9.65
CA SER A 35 -23.38 0.07 9.58
C SER A 35 -23.52 1.59 9.45
N ASN A 36 -22.51 2.33 9.94
CA ASN A 36 -22.47 3.77 9.76
C ASN A 36 -22.05 4.12 8.34
N ILE A 37 -22.97 4.67 7.56
CA ILE A 37 -22.76 5.03 6.15
C ILE A 37 -21.58 5.97 5.92
N LEU A 38 -21.28 6.88 6.85
CA LEU A 38 -20.14 7.80 6.73
C LEU A 38 -18.82 7.04 6.83
N LEU A 39 -18.76 6.02 7.68
CA LEU A 39 -17.61 5.13 7.79
C LEU A 39 -17.48 4.26 6.55
N ASP A 40 -18.58 3.73 6.02
CA ASP A 40 -18.60 2.92 4.80
C ASP A 40 -18.08 3.73 3.60
N LEU A 41 -18.55 4.97 3.44
CA LEU A 41 -18.07 5.88 2.38
C LEU A 41 -16.58 6.20 2.53
N SER A 42 -16.11 6.44 3.76
CA SER A 42 -14.69 6.72 4.00
C SER A 42 -13.81 5.49 3.71
N THR A 43 -14.31 4.30 4.03
CA THR A 43 -13.64 3.04 3.72
C THR A 43 -13.60 2.80 2.22
N LEU A 44 -14.72 2.98 1.52
CA LEU A 44 -14.78 2.86 0.07
C LEU A 44 -13.82 3.83 -0.62
N SER A 45 -13.76 5.08 -0.16
CA SER A 45 -12.80 6.07 -0.67
C SER A 45 -11.34 5.64 -0.46
N LEU A 46 -11.01 5.07 0.70
CA LEU A 46 -9.67 4.56 0.98
C LEU A 46 -9.31 3.37 0.08
N ILE A 47 -10.21 2.39 -0.05
CA ILE A 47 -10.06 1.21 -0.90
C ILE A 47 -9.84 1.62 -2.37
N THR A 48 -10.65 2.56 -2.86
CA THR A 48 -10.53 3.09 -4.23
C THR A 48 -9.18 3.77 -4.44
N ARG A 49 -8.72 4.58 -3.50
CA ARG A 49 -7.41 5.23 -3.57
C ARG A 49 -6.24 4.24 -3.58
N ILE A 50 -6.31 3.20 -2.75
CA ILE A 50 -5.31 2.13 -2.74
C ILE A 50 -5.24 1.46 -4.12
N ALA A 51 -6.39 1.06 -4.69
CA ALA A 51 -6.44 0.46 -6.02
C ALA A 51 -5.85 1.39 -7.08
N THR A 52 -6.16 2.70 -6.99
CA THR A 52 -5.64 3.72 -7.91
C THR A 52 -4.12 3.86 -7.81
N GLU A 53 -3.56 3.91 -6.62
CA GLU A 53 -2.11 4.03 -6.43
C GLU A 53 -1.35 2.80 -6.91
N LEU A 54 -1.80 1.61 -6.55
CA LEU A 54 -1.14 0.36 -6.93
C LEU A 54 -1.30 0.10 -8.43
N GLY A 55 -2.51 0.26 -8.97
CA GLY A 55 -2.78 0.01 -10.40
C GLY A 55 -2.06 0.98 -11.32
N SER A 56 -1.96 2.26 -10.95
CA SER A 56 -1.23 3.26 -11.76
C SER A 56 0.30 3.19 -11.60
N GLY A 57 0.81 2.38 -10.68
CA GLY A 57 2.24 2.33 -10.37
C GLY A 57 2.80 3.68 -9.93
N GLY A 58 1.99 4.50 -9.25
CA GLY A 58 2.37 5.84 -8.77
C GLY A 58 2.39 6.93 -9.85
N ARG A 59 1.96 6.63 -11.07
CA ARG A 59 1.98 7.59 -12.21
C ARG A 59 0.75 8.49 -12.29
N GLY A 60 -0.28 8.25 -11.45
CA GLY A 60 -1.49 9.09 -11.39
C GLY A 60 -2.33 9.07 -12.68
N GLY A 61 -2.29 7.98 -13.43
CA GLY A 61 -3.07 7.79 -14.67
C GLY A 61 -4.40 7.10 -14.43
N ALA A 62 -5.25 7.07 -15.46
CA ALA A 62 -6.45 6.25 -15.52
C ALA A 62 -6.09 4.76 -15.36
N ILE A 63 -6.92 4.01 -14.65
CA ILE A 63 -6.69 2.59 -14.39
C ILE A 63 -7.65 1.77 -15.24
N GLY A 64 -7.07 0.92 -16.08
CA GLY A 64 -7.81 -0.05 -16.85
C GLY A 64 -7.92 -1.43 -16.17
N GLU A 65 -8.77 -2.29 -16.72
CA GLU A 65 -8.92 -3.67 -16.27
C GLU A 65 -7.58 -4.44 -16.26
N LEU A 66 -6.76 -4.25 -17.29
CA LEU A 66 -5.46 -4.91 -17.42
C LEU A 66 -4.46 -4.49 -16.32
N ASP A 67 -4.53 -3.23 -15.88
CA ASP A 67 -3.66 -2.74 -14.81
C ASP A 67 -4.05 -3.37 -13.48
N VAL A 68 -5.35 -3.46 -13.19
CA VAL A 68 -5.86 -4.15 -12.00
C VAL A 68 -5.50 -5.63 -12.02
N MET A 69 -5.64 -6.31 -13.16
CA MET A 69 -5.28 -7.73 -13.30
C MET A 69 -3.79 -8.00 -13.06
N ARG A 70 -2.93 -7.05 -13.38
CA ARG A 70 -1.48 -7.17 -13.17
C ARG A 70 -1.09 -7.12 -11.70
N VAL A 71 -1.75 -6.29 -10.92
CA VAL A 71 -1.44 -6.04 -9.50
C VAL A 71 -2.54 -6.53 -8.54
N ASN A 72 -3.38 -7.47 -8.99
CA ASN A 72 -4.55 -7.95 -8.27
C ASN A 72 -4.22 -8.46 -6.86
N PHE A 73 -3.13 -9.23 -6.70
CA PHE A 73 -2.72 -9.76 -5.40
C PHE A 73 -2.17 -8.68 -4.47
N GLU A 74 -1.49 -7.67 -5.01
CA GLU A 74 -1.02 -6.53 -4.23
C GLU A 74 -2.21 -5.70 -3.72
N ILE A 75 -3.20 -5.45 -4.59
CA ILE A 75 -4.45 -4.77 -4.20
C ILE A 75 -5.20 -5.57 -3.14
N LEU A 76 -5.31 -6.90 -3.31
CA LEU A 76 -5.99 -7.76 -2.34
C LEU A 76 -5.31 -7.71 -0.97
N SER A 77 -3.99 -7.85 -0.93
CA SER A 77 -3.21 -7.75 0.32
C SER A 77 -3.39 -6.39 0.99
N ALA A 78 -3.41 -5.30 0.21
CA ALA A 78 -3.63 -3.96 0.73
C ALA A 78 -5.05 -3.77 1.29
N TRP A 79 -6.05 -4.39 0.69
CA TRP A 79 -7.43 -4.34 1.16
C TRP A 79 -7.64 -5.15 2.43
N ASP A 80 -6.92 -6.27 2.61
CA ASP A 80 -6.95 -7.07 3.84
C ASP A 80 -6.45 -6.27 5.06
N GLU A 81 -5.54 -5.31 4.85
CA GLU A 81 -5.09 -4.40 5.92
C GLU A 81 -6.15 -3.35 6.29
N VAL A 82 -7.06 -3.02 5.39
CA VAL A 82 -8.16 -2.07 5.63
C VAL A 82 -9.37 -2.77 6.23
N ILE A 83 -9.67 -3.99 5.77
CA ILE A 83 -10.82 -4.78 6.20
C ILE A 83 -10.32 -6.17 6.60
N SER A 84 -10.08 -6.35 7.89
CA SER A 84 -9.65 -7.63 8.46
C SER A 84 -10.86 -8.43 8.97
N LEU A 85 -11.08 -9.62 8.45
CA LEU A 85 -12.18 -10.53 8.85
C LEU A 85 -13.59 -9.89 8.85
N GLY A 86 -13.82 -8.93 7.94
CA GLY A 86 -15.08 -8.21 7.86
C GLY A 86 -15.19 -6.99 8.80
N TRP A 87 -14.13 -6.66 9.55
CA TRP A 87 -14.06 -5.49 10.40
C TRP A 87 -13.15 -4.44 9.77
N ARG A 88 -13.58 -3.18 9.84
CA ARG A 88 -12.78 -2.05 9.38
C ARG A 88 -11.66 -1.78 10.38
N GLU A 89 -10.43 -1.72 9.88
CA GLU A 89 -9.29 -1.23 10.64
C GLU A 89 -9.13 0.29 10.51
N ASN A 90 -8.62 0.91 11.57
CA ASN A 90 -8.39 2.35 11.57
C ASN A 90 -7.02 2.69 10.99
N VAL A 91 -6.85 2.39 9.72
CA VAL A 91 -5.60 2.62 8.98
C VAL A 91 -5.79 3.72 7.94
N ASN A 92 -4.70 4.40 7.62
CA ASN A 92 -4.64 5.36 6.51
C ASN A 92 -3.77 4.83 5.38
N LEU A 93 -3.83 5.48 4.21
CA LEU A 93 -3.11 5.09 3.02
C LEU A 93 -1.59 4.93 3.24
N GLN A 94 -0.97 5.82 4.02
CA GLN A 94 0.46 5.76 4.31
C GLN A 94 0.83 4.54 5.17
N GLN A 95 -0.02 4.20 6.14
CA GLN A 95 0.18 3.00 6.96
C GLN A 95 0.07 1.72 6.15
N VAL A 96 -0.96 1.62 5.27
CA VAL A 96 -1.10 0.48 4.36
C VAL A 96 0.15 0.34 3.47
N ARG A 97 0.65 1.45 2.94
CA ARG A 97 1.86 1.46 2.13
C ARG A 97 3.08 0.95 2.91
N CYS A 98 3.31 1.46 4.13
CA CYS A 98 4.40 0.99 4.97
C CYS A 98 4.31 -0.51 5.29
N ILE A 99 3.10 -1.04 5.51
CA ILE A 99 2.88 -2.46 5.75
C ILE A 99 3.23 -3.28 4.50
N LEU A 100 2.79 -2.85 3.32
CA LEU A 100 3.08 -3.55 2.05
C LEU A 100 4.56 -3.52 1.69
N GLU A 101 5.24 -2.41 1.95
CA GLU A 101 6.68 -2.28 1.72
C GLU A 101 7.50 -3.17 2.66
N MET A 102 6.91 -3.67 3.76
CA MET A 102 7.54 -4.50 4.79
C MET A 102 8.91 -3.95 5.25
N GLU A 103 9.09 -2.65 5.23
CA GLU A 103 10.34 -2.01 5.60
C GLU A 103 10.52 -1.96 7.11
N SER A 104 11.40 -2.80 7.62
CA SER A 104 11.86 -2.71 9.01
C SER A 104 12.98 -1.69 9.13
N HIS A 105 12.85 -0.75 10.07
CA HIS A 105 13.90 0.21 10.39
C HIS A 105 15.19 -0.50 10.88
N GLU A 106 15.04 -1.58 11.64
CA GLU A 106 16.16 -2.40 12.11
C GLU A 106 16.87 -3.11 10.96
N GLU A 107 16.15 -3.62 9.99
CA GLU A 107 16.71 -4.27 8.80
C GLU A 107 17.54 -3.27 7.98
N LYS A 108 17.04 -2.07 7.75
CA LYS A 108 17.80 -0.99 7.10
C LYS A 108 19.09 -0.66 7.83
N ILE A 109 19.07 -0.59 9.16
CA ILE A 109 20.26 -0.36 9.97
C ILE A 109 21.25 -1.52 9.81
N GLN A 110 20.79 -2.77 9.83
CA GLN A 110 21.63 -3.96 9.63
C GLN A 110 22.25 -3.99 8.23
N GLU A 111 21.50 -3.64 7.21
CA GLU A 111 22.03 -3.51 5.84
C GLU A 111 23.14 -2.45 5.75
N ILE A 112 22.93 -1.29 6.36
CA ILE A 112 23.94 -0.22 6.39
C ILE A 112 25.19 -0.72 7.11
N ILE A 113 25.06 -1.37 8.27
CA ILE A 113 26.18 -1.95 9.02
C ILE A 113 26.90 -3.00 8.19
N ALA A 114 26.18 -3.90 7.51
CA ALA A 114 26.75 -4.93 6.66
C ALA A 114 27.53 -4.34 5.48
N ARG A 115 27.03 -3.25 4.89
CA ARG A 115 27.67 -2.54 3.76
C ARG A 115 28.93 -1.79 4.20
N VAL A 116 28.96 -1.24 5.42
CA VAL A 116 30.10 -0.48 5.95
C VAL A 116 31.20 -1.40 6.49
N ARG A 117 30.86 -2.57 7.03
CA ARG A 117 31.84 -3.53 7.56
C ARG A 117 32.98 -3.92 6.59
N PRO A 118 32.70 -4.32 5.33
CA PRO A 118 33.76 -4.69 4.39
C PRO A 118 34.69 -3.50 4.04
N LEU A 119 34.17 -2.28 4.01
CA LEU A 119 34.97 -1.10 3.72
C LEU A 119 35.97 -0.77 4.85
N SER A 120 35.57 -0.97 6.11
CA SER A 120 36.45 -0.75 7.26
C SER A 120 37.56 -1.82 7.39
N LEU A 121 37.27 -3.06 7.03
CA LEU A 121 38.26 -4.14 7.00
C LEU A 121 39.27 -3.95 5.85
N SER A 122 38.81 -3.55 4.67
CA SER A 122 39.69 -3.25 3.53
C SER A 122 40.65 -2.08 3.83
N SER A 123 40.16 -1.03 4.50
CA SER A 123 40.97 0.11 4.91
C SER A 123 42.02 -0.27 5.95
N ARG A 124 41.69 -1.15 6.92
CA ARG A 124 42.64 -1.64 7.92
C ARG A 124 43.70 -2.57 7.31
N LEU A 125 43.32 -3.44 6.35
CA LEU A 125 44.29 -4.26 5.65
C LEU A 125 45.25 -3.43 4.80
N CYS A 126 44.77 -2.40 4.15
CA CYS A 126 45.58 -1.48 3.36
C CYS A 126 46.63 -0.74 4.24
N CYS A 127 46.25 -0.28 5.45
CA CYS A 127 47.16 0.32 6.39
C CYS A 127 48.23 -0.66 6.89
N LEU A 128 47.88 -1.92 7.13
CA LEU A 128 48.84 -2.93 7.59
C LEU A 128 49.84 -3.36 6.49
N LEU A 129 49.42 -3.30 5.22
CA LEU A 129 50.30 -3.62 4.08
C LEU A 129 51.23 -2.48 3.68
N LEU A 130 50.88 -1.24 4.01
CA LEU A 130 51.70 -0.05 3.72
C LEU A 130 52.70 0.32 4.81
N CYS A 131 52.58 -0.23 6.03
CA CYS A 131 53.54 -0.10 7.11
C CYS A 131 54.54 -1.25 7.12
N ARG A 132 55.32 -1.45 6.02
CA ARG A 132 56.56 -2.21 6.07
C ARG A 132 57.69 -1.24 6.40
N PRO A 133 58.40 -1.40 7.50
CA PRO A 133 59.59 -0.57 7.76
C PRO A 133 60.67 -0.90 6.72
N PRO A 134 61.42 0.09 6.26
CA PRO A 134 62.59 -0.18 5.43
C PRO A 134 63.68 -0.86 6.28
N CYS A 135 64.22 -1.96 5.78
CA CYS A 135 65.47 -2.56 6.28
C CYS A 135 66.64 -1.62 6.00
#